data_ed080c51113268404e1a3f67132b2bb8
#
_entry.id   ed080c51113268404e1a3f67132b2bb8
#
_cell.length_a   1.000
_cell.length_b   1.000
_cell.length_c   1.000
_cell.angle_alpha   90.00
_cell.angle_beta   90.00
_cell.angle_gamma   90.00
#
_symmetry.space_group_name_H-M   'P 1'
#
loop_
_entity.id
_entity.type
_entity.pdbx_description
1 polymer ?
#
loop_
_entity_poly.entity_id
_entity_poly.type
_entity_poly.pdbx_seq_one_letter_code
_entity_poly.pdbx_strand_id
1 'polypeptide(L)'
;GSEMCIRDRMLNRLVSRVMDKRNVDISIKTFVKSLVNILLTVLLIVSVVGALGVETTSFAALLASAGVAVGMALSGNLQNFAGGLVILLFKPYKVGDWIEAQSVSGTVKEIQIFHTILTTADNKLIYVPNGALSSGVVTNYSNQKTRRVEWIFGVDYGEDYNKVEKVVREVLTADKRILNDPAPFIALHALDASSVNVVVRVLSLIHISEPTRP
;
A
#
# COMPACT_ATOMS: atom_id res chain seq x y z
N GLY A 1 2.78 -20.25 46.78
CA GLY A 1 4.00 -19.60 46.25
C GLY A 1 4.69 -20.33 45.10
N SER A 2 4.66 -21.68 45.10
CA SER A 2 5.41 -22.44 44.08
C SER A 2 4.70 -22.62 42.74
N GLU A 3 3.38 -22.69 42.71
CA GLU A 3 2.63 -22.90 41.46
C GLU A 3 2.63 -21.67 40.51
N MET A 4 2.72 -20.48 41.08
CA MET A 4 2.75 -19.23 40.38
C MET A 4 4.10 -19.03 39.65
N CYS A 5 5.20 -19.41 40.28
CA CYS A 5 6.53 -19.41 39.62
C CYS A 5 6.64 -20.46 38.48
N ILE A 6 5.87 -21.55 38.54
CA ILE A 6 5.88 -22.58 37.49
C ILE A 6 5.14 -22.10 36.24
N ARG A 7 4.00 -21.45 36.42
CA ARG A 7 3.20 -20.89 35.30
C ARG A 7 3.96 -19.77 34.56
N ASP A 8 4.59 -18.86 35.30
CA ASP A 8 5.41 -17.79 34.72
C ASP A 8 6.64 -18.34 34.00
N ARG A 9 7.28 -19.38 34.55
CA ARG A 9 8.38 -20.09 33.89
C ARG A 9 7.93 -20.84 32.64
N MET A 10 6.74 -21.45 32.64
CA MET A 10 6.21 -22.16 31.48
C MET A 10 5.88 -21.20 30.35
N LEU A 11 5.18 -20.09 30.62
CA LEU A 11 4.85 -19.09 29.61
C LEU A 11 6.10 -18.44 29.04
N ASN A 12 7.03 -18.03 29.90
CA ASN A 12 8.31 -17.47 29.46
C ASN A 12 9.15 -18.46 28.63
N ARG A 13 9.12 -19.77 28.99
CA ARG A 13 9.76 -20.81 28.19
C ARG A 13 9.06 -21.03 26.86
N LEU A 14 7.73 -20.95 26.81
CA LEU A 14 6.95 -21.09 25.57
C LEU A 14 7.23 -19.95 24.62
N VAL A 15 7.17 -18.72 25.12
CA VAL A 15 7.51 -17.50 24.35
C VAL A 15 8.95 -17.58 23.85
N SER A 16 9.91 -17.95 24.72
CA SER A 16 11.30 -18.10 24.31
C SER A 16 11.48 -19.19 23.24
N ARG A 17 10.85 -20.36 23.37
CA ARG A 17 10.94 -21.44 22.38
C ARG A 17 10.37 -21.06 21.00
N VAL A 18 9.25 -20.35 20.99
CA VAL A 18 8.64 -19.88 19.72
C VAL A 18 9.54 -18.85 19.03
N MET A 19 10.15 -17.96 19.81
CA MET A 19 11.03 -16.93 19.28
C MET A 19 12.42 -17.47 18.89
N ASP A 20 12.95 -18.48 19.61
CA ASP A 20 14.22 -19.14 19.27
C ASP A 20 14.14 -19.90 17.95
N LYS A 21 12.98 -20.49 17.63
CA LYS A 21 12.74 -21.20 16.35
C LYS A 21 12.73 -20.28 15.12
N ARG A 22 12.60 -18.96 15.29
CA ARG A 22 12.43 -17.98 14.20
C ARG A 22 13.60 -17.02 14.01
N ASN A 23 14.76 -17.24 14.65
CA ASN A 23 15.92 -16.33 14.57
C ASN A 23 15.56 -14.84 14.82
N VAL A 24 14.67 -14.59 15.79
CA VAL A 24 14.23 -13.23 16.13
C VAL A 24 15.36 -12.49 16.81
N ASP A 25 15.56 -11.22 16.47
CA ASP A 25 16.55 -10.34 17.07
C ASP A 25 16.46 -10.35 18.61
N ILE A 26 17.62 -10.35 19.26
CA ILE A 26 17.74 -10.40 20.73
C ILE A 26 17.00 -9.23 21.38
N SER A 27 17.02 -8.07 20.76
CA SER A 27 16.35 -6.86 21.25
C SER A 27 14.83 -7.02 21.29
N ILE A 28 14.24 -7.60 20.23
CA ILE A 28 12.80 -7.88 20.14
C ILE A 28 12.40 -8.92 21.20
N LYS A 29 13.21 -9.96 21.35
CA LYS A 29 12.99 -11.02 22.36
C LYS A 29 12.97 -10.45 23.78
N THR A 30 13.93 -9.58 24.12
CA THR A 30 14.00 -8.92 25.41
C THR A 30 12.80 -8.01 25.67
N PHE A 31 12.41 -7.23 24.65
CA PHE A 31 11.26 -6.35 24.74
C PHE A 31 9.95 -7.09 24.97
N VAL A 32 9.65 -8.13 24.15
CA VAL A 32 8.43 -8.94 24.29
C VAL A 32 8.38 -9.64 25.63
N LYS A 33 9.51 -10.19 26.09
CA LYS A 33 9.61 -10.81 27.42
C LYS A 33 9.31 -9.82 28.55
N SER A 34 9.85 -8.62 28.49
CA SER A 34 9.59 -7.58 29.47
C SER A 34 8.11 -7.15 29.48
N LEU A 35 7.50 -6.98 28.31
CA LEU A 35 6.09 -6.65 28.18
C LEU A 35 5.18 -7.72 28.75
N VAL A 36 5.43 -9.01 28.45
CA VAL A 36 4.69 -10.14 28.98
C VAL A 36 4.84 -10.22 30.50
N ASN A 37 6.05 -10.02 31.04
CA ASN A 37 6.28 -10.02 32.47
C ASN A 37 5.52 -8.89 33.19
N ILE A 38 5.51 -7.68 32.65
CA ILE A 38 4.74 -6.56 33.20
C ILE A 38 3.26 -6.89 33.24
N LEU A 39 2.69 -7.39 32.13
CA LEU A 39 1.28 -7.79 32.02
C LEU A 39 0.91 -8.88 33.05
N LEU A 40 1.75 -9.93 33.16
CA LEU A 40 1.54 -11.01 34.12
C LEU A 40 1.64 -10.51 35.56
N THR A 41 2.58 -9.62 35.86
CA THR A 41 2.73 -9.02 37.20
C THR A 41 1.50 -8.21 37.58
N VAL A 42 0.98 -7.39 36.68
CA VAL A 42 -0.25 -6.61 36.94
C VAL A 42 -1.45 -7.52 37.17
N LEU A 43 -1.66 -8.54 36.32
CA LEU A 43 -2.74 -9.52 36.50
C LEU A 43 -2.63 -10.28 37.80
N LEU A 44 -1.42 -10.63 38.23
CA LEU A 44 -1.13 -11.30 39.46
C LEU A 44 -1.47 -10.42 40.65
N ILE A 45 -1.05 -9.17 40.68
CA ILE A 45 -1.37 -8.23 41.75
C ILE A 45 -2.88 -8.08 41.90
N VAL A 46 -3.61 -7.88 40.81
CA VAL A 46 -5.08 -7.75 40.82
C VAL A 46 -5.74 -9.03 41.34
N SER A 47 -5.25 -10.21 40.93
CA SER A 47 -5.78 -11.48 41.37
C SER A 47 -5.56 -11.71 42.87
N VAL A 48 -4.38 -11.36 43.41
CA VAL A 48 -4.05 -11.49 44.85
C VAL A 48 -4.90 -10.54 45.69
N VAL A 49 -5.04 -9.26 45.23
CA VAL A 49 -5.87 -8.26 45.92
C VAL A 49 -7.35 -8.69 45.95
N GLY A 50 -7.85 -9.25 44.85
CA GLY A 50 -9.22 -9.82 44.82
C GLY A 50 -9.41 -11.03 45.72
N ALA A 51 -8.41 -11.92 45.85
CA ALA A 51 -8.43 -13.08 46.74
C ALA A 51 -8.41 -12.70 48.23
N LEU A 52 -7.87 -11.53 48.57
CA LEU A 52 -7.88 -10.94 49.92
C LEU A 52 -9.22 -10.29 50.28
N GLY A 53 -10.22 -10.32 49.39
CA GLY A 53 -11.55 -9.75 49.63
C GLY A 53 -11.64 -8.23 49.40
N VAL A 54 -10.60 -7.59 48.84
CA VAL A 54 -10.61 -6.17 48.51
C VAL A 54 -11.39 -5.99 47.20
N GLU A 55 -12.26 -4.99 47.15
CA GLU A 55 -13.03 -4.67 45.96
C GLU A 55 -12.11 -4.25 44.81
N THR A 56 -12.08 -5.07 43.74
CA THR A 56 -11.18 -4.87 42.60
C THR A 56 -11.79 -4.03 41.51
N THR A 57 -13.06 -3.62 41.63
CA THR A 57 -13.81 -2.85 40.59
C THR A 57 -13.10 -1.54 40.22
N SER A 58 -12.63 -0.80 41.23
CA SER A 58 -11.89 0.47 41.02
C SER A 58 -10.56 0.24 40.28
N PHE A 59 -9.83 -0.85 40.61
CA PHE A 59 -8.60 -1.21 39.90
C PHE A 59 -8.88 -1.64 38.47
N ALA A 60 -9.96 -2.39 38.21
CA ALA A 60 -10.37 -2.78 36.88
C ALA A 60 -10.71 -1.55 36.03
N ALA A 61 -11.42 -0.56 36.59
CA ALA A 61 -11.74 0.69 35.89
C ALA A 61 -10.46 1.49 35.54
N LEU A 62 -9.50 1.52 36.43
CA LEU A 62 -8.22 2.20 36.24
C LEU A 62 -7.36 1.50 35.16
N LEU A 63 -7.32 0.18 35.16
CA LEU A 63 -6.65 -0.60 34.13
C LEU A 63 -7.35 -0.46 32.77
N ALA A 64 -8.67 -0.42 32.74
CA ALA A 64 -9.42 -0.18 31.50
C ALA A 64 -9.12 1.19 30.90
N SER A 65 -9.11 2.25 31.73
CA SER A 65 -8.78 3.61 31.27
C SER A 65 -7.32 3.70 30.75
N ALA A 66 -6.38 3.07 31.44
CA ALA A 66 -5.00 2.96 30.97
C ALA A 66 -4.90 2.18 29.65
N GLY A 67 -5.66 1.08 29.50
CA GLY A 67 -5.74 0.30 28.28
C GLY A 67 -6.28 1.12 27.09
N VAL A 68 -7.30 1.94 27.31
CA VAL A 68 -7.82 2.87 26.30
C VAL A 68 -6.76 3.89 25.90
N ALA A 69 -6.04 4.49 26.86
CA ALA A 69 -4.98 5.46 26.56
C ALA A 69 -3.87 4.85 25.73
N VAL A 70 -3.41 3.64 26.07
CA VAL A 70 -2.40 2.90 25.30
C VAL A 70 -2.93 2.53 23.91
N GLY A 71 -4.19 2.06 23.81
CA GLY A 71 -4.85 1.74 22.53
C GLY A 71 -4.91 2.95 21.60
N MET A 72 -5.28 4.12 22.13
CA MET A 72 -5.28 5.36 21.36
C MET A 72 -3.87 5.78 20.92
N ALA A 73 -2.86 5.64 21.78
CA ALA A 73 -1.47 5.94 21.43
C ALA A 73 -0.93 5.02 20.30
N LEU A 74 -1.39 3.77 20.24
CA LEU A 74 -0.97 2.79 19.24
C LEU A 74 -1.91 2.71 18.02
N SER A 75 -3.00 3.49 17.99
CA SER A 75 -4.04 3.38 16.97
C SER A 75 -3.51 3.54 15.54
N GLY A 76 -2.57 4.44 15.29
CA GLY A 76 -1.96 4.64 13.97
C GLY A 76 -1.18 3.41 13.48
N ASN A 77 -0.44 2.75 14.37
CA ASN A 77 0.29 1.53 14.02
C ASN A 77 -0.68 0.37 13.78
N LEU A 78 -1.74 0.27 14.58
CA LEU A 78 -2.78 -0.75 14.39
C LEU A 78 -3.54 -0.55 13.07
N GLN A 79 -3.80 0.70 12.69
CA GLN A 79 -4.38 1.05 11.39
C GLN A 79 -3.48 0.61 10.24
N ASN A 80 -2.16 0.83 10.34
CA ASN A 80 -1.20 0.40 9.33
C ASN A 80 -1.13 -1.13 9.24
N PHE A 81 -1.15 -1.82 10.36
CA PHE A 81 -1.20 -3.28 10.39
C PHE A 81 -2.47 -3.83 9.72
N ALA A 82 -3.64 -3.30 10.10
CA ALA A 82 -4.91 -3.67 9.49
C ALA A 82 -4.93 -3.35 7.99
N GLY A 83 -4.41 -2.18 7.59
CA GLY A 83 -4.23 -1.80 6.19
C GLY A 83 -3.37 -2.79 5.41
N GLY A 84 -2.26 -3.25 6.00
CA GLY A 84 -1.40 -4.28 5.40
C GLY A 84 -2.15 -5.60 5.16
N LEU A 85 -2.94 -6.05 6.13
CA LEU A 85 -3.78 -7.24 5.97
C LEU A 85 -4.82 -7.08 4.85
N VAL A 86 -5.49 -5.94 4.78
CA VAL A 86 -6.46 -5.63 3.72
C VAL A 86 -5.80 -5.67 2.35
N ILE A 87 -4.62 -5.06 2.20
CA ILE A 87 -3.86 -5.07 0.94
C ILE A 87 -3.48 -6.50 0.53
N LEU A 88 -3.02 -7.33 1.47
CA LEU A 88 -2.62 -8.72 1.21
C LEU A 88 -3.80 -9.63 0.85
N LEU A 89 -4.98 -9.39 1.45
CA LEU A 89 -6.19 -10.18 1.19
C LEU A 89 -6.85 -9.81 -0.13
N PHE A 90 -7.12 -8.52 -0.34
CA PHE A 90 -7.86 -8.04 -1.52
C PHE A 90 -6.96 -7.75 -2.72
N LYS A 91 -5.66 -7.57 -2.51
CA LYS A 91 -4.65 -7.37 -3.56
C LYS A 91 -5.02 -6.29 -4.58
N PRO A 92 -5.35 -5.05 -4.15
CA PRO A 92 -5.60 -3.97 -5.07
C PRO A 92 -4.39 -3.67 -5.98
N TYR A 93 -3.20 -4.04 -5.50
CA TYR A 93 -1.94 -4.05 -6.24
C TYR A 93 -1.05 -5.21 -5.75
N LYS A 94 -0.04 -5.54 -6.51
CA LYS A 94 0.93 -6.62 -6.23
C LYS A 94 2.35 -6.07 -6.30
N VAL A 95 3.31 -6.85 -5.77
CA VAL A 95 4.73 -6.57 -5.98
C VAL A 95 5.03 -6.61 -7.48
N GLY A 96 5.69 -5.58 -7.97
CA GLY A 96 5.98 -5.35 -9.38
C GLY A 96 5.03 -4.39 -10.08
N ASP A 97 3.85 -4.10 -9.52
CA ASP A 97 2.93 -3.14 -10.11
C ASP A 97 3.45 -1.70 -9.95
N TRP A 98 3.22 -0.87 -10.98
CA TRP A 98 3.40 0.57 -10.90
C TRP A 98 2.13 1.20 -10.36
N ILE A 99 2.25 1.87 -9.23
CA ILE A 99 1.12 2.54 -8.58
C ILE A 99 1.41 4.01 -8.29
N GLU A 100 0.35 4.78 -8.19
CA GLU A 100 0.35 6.16 -7.72
C GLU A 100 -0.62 6.28 -6.56
N ALA A 101 -0.14 6.78 -5.43
CA ALA A 101 -0.92 7.00 -4.21
C ALA A 101 -0.24 8.04 -3.32
N GLN A 102 -1.00 8.81 -2.53
CA GLN A 102 -0.46 9.79 -1.59
C GLN A 102 0.54 10.78 -2.24
N SER A 103 0.27 11.21 -3.48
CA SER A 103 1.13 12.11 -4.28
C SER A 103 2.53 11.55 -4.59
N VAL A 104 2.71 10.24 -4.48
CA VAL A 104 3.93 9.55 -4.88
C VAL A 104 3.61 8.44 -5.87
N SER A 105 4.54 8.16 -6.78
CA SER A 105 4.41 7.08 -7.76
C SER A 105 5.67 6.23 -7.80
N GLY A 106 5.49 4.94 -8.06
CA GLY A 106 6.61 4.01 -8.15
C GLY A 106 6.18 2.56 -8.32
N THR A 107 7.15 1.71 -8.58
CA THR A 107 6.96 0.25 -8.60
C THR A 107 6.91 -0.29 -7.19
N VAL A 108 5.93 -1.11 -6.87
CA VAL A 108 5.82 -1.81 -5.60
C VAL A 108 6.97 -2.81 -5.48
N LYS A 109 7.92 -2.53 -4.60
CA LYS A 109 9.06 -3.40 -4.32
C LYS A 109 8.70 -4.49 -3.32
N GLU A 110 8.02 -4.10 -2.25
CA GLU A 110 7.71 -4.99 -1.13
C GLU A 110 6.50 -4.47 -0.36
N ILE A 111 5.68 -5.39 0.15
CA ILE A 111 4.56 -5.08 1.05
C ILE A 111 4.93 -5.64 2.42
N GLN A 112 5.27 -4.76 3.35
CA GLN A 112 5.62 -5.10 4.73
C GLN A 112 4.41 -4.96 5.66
N ILE A 113 4.56 -5.33 6.92
CA ILE A 113 3.47 -5.34 7.91
C ILE A 113 2.82 -3.97 8.08
N PHE A 114 3.61 -2.89 8.14
CA PHE A 114 3.14 -1.52 8.40
C PHE A 114 3.26 -0.60 7.20
N HIS A 115 4.13 -0.91 6.25
CA HIS A 115 4.46 -0.06 5.10
C HIS A 115 4.51 -0.87 3.81
N THR A 116 4.16 -0.24 2.72
CA THR A 116 4.49 -0.69 1.37
C THR A 116 5.67 0.12 0.88
N ILE A 117 6.67 -0.53 0.32
CA ILE A 117 7.89 0.09 -0.21
C ILE A 117 7.73 0.25 -1.71
N LEU A 118 7.86 1.47 -2.19
CA LEU A 118 7.86 1.81 -3.60
C LEU A 118 9.28 2.18 -4.06
N THR A 119 9.63 1.80 -5.28
CA THR A 119 10.84 2.27 -5.96
C THR A 119 10.42 3.25 -7.05
N THR A 120 10.89 4.48 -6.98
CA THR A 120 10.65 5.52 -8.00
C THR A 120 11.47 5.27 -9.26
N ALA A 121 11.14 5.99 -10.35
CA ALA A 121 11.94 5.97 -11.57
C ALA A 121 13.40 6.42 -11.35
N ASP A 122 13.64 7.31 -10.38
CA ASP A 122 14.98 7.77 -9.97
C ASP A 122 15.70 6.79 -9.03
N ASN A 123 15.17 5.55 -8.88
CA ASN A 123 15.71 4.52 -7.99
C ASN A 123 15.77 4.90 -6.49
N LYS A 124 14.83 5.73 -6.03
CA LYS A 124 14.64 6.06 -4.61
C LYS A 124 13.61 5.11 -4.00
N LEU A 125 13.79 4.81 -2.71
CA LEU A 125 12.82 4.02 -1.95
C LEU A 125 11.90 4.96 -1.15
N ILE A 126 10.60 4.76 -1.32
CA ILE A 126 9.57 5.48 -0.58
C ILE A 126 8.81 4.47 0.29
N TYR A 127 8.72 4.75 1.58
CA TYR A 127 7.97 3.96 2.55
C TYR A 127 6.61 4.60 2.77
N VAL A 128 5.56 3.99 2.25
CA VAL A 128 4.19 4.50 2.38
C VAL A 128 3.43 3.68 3.43
N PRO A 129 2.83 4.31 4.45
CA PRO A 129 2.06 3.60 5.46
C PRO A 129 0.88 2.85 4.86
N ASN A 130 0.70 1.58 5.22
CA ASN A 130 -0.36 0.72 4.66
C ASN A 130 -1.76 1.23 4.98
N GLY A 131 -1.97 1.87 6.13
CA GLY A 131 -3.25 2.47 6.48
C GLY A 131 -3.69 3.53 5.48
N ALA A 132 -2.77 4.38 5.03
CA ALA A 132 -3.04 5.41 4.04
C ALA A 132 -3.33 4.81 2.65
N LEU A 133 -2.66 3.71 2.28
CA LEU A 133 -2.89 3.02 1.02
C LEU A 133 -4.19 2.23 1.00
N SER A 134 -4.58 1.61 2.12
CA SER A 134 -5.80 0.80 2.20
C SER A 134 -7.09 1.62 2.27
N SER A 135 -7.02 2.86 2.79
CA SER A 135 -8.16 3.77 2.94
C SER A 135 -8.18 4.91 1.93
N GLY A 136 -7.07 5.15 1.23
CA GLY A 136 -6.91 6.22 0.26
C GLY A 136 -7.16 5.78 -1.18
N VAL A 137 -7.03 6.75 -2.10
CA VAL A 137 -7.08 6.48 -3.53
C VAL A 137 -5.74 5.91 -3.97
N VAL A 138 -5.78 4.78 -4.66
CA VAL A 138 -4.62 4.14 -5.29
C VAL A 138 -4.93 3.96 -6.78
N THR A 139 -4.11 4.52 -7.63
CA THR A 139 -4.16 4.29 -9.08
C THR A 139 -3.14 3.20 -9.43
N ASN A 140 -3.64 2.04 -9.87
CA ASN A 140 -2.79 0.95 -10.33
C ASN A 140 -2.72 0.97 -11.86
N TYR A 141 -1.54 1.24 -12.39
CA TYR A 141 -1.29 1.34 -13.83
C TYR A 141 -0.98 -0.02 -14.48
N SER A 142 -0.67 -1.05 -13.70
CA SER A 142 -0.22 -2.36 -14.20
C SER A 142 -1.32 -3.42 -14.18
N ASN A 143 -2.43 -3.19 -13.47
CA ASN A 143 -3.47 -4.21 -13.29
C ASN A 143 -4.32 -4.46 -14.55
N GLN A 144 -4.49 -3.45 -15.40
CA GLN A 144 -5.24 -3.58 -16.66
C GLN A 144 -4.30 -4.01 -17.81
N LYS A 145 -4.80 -4.80 -18.74
CA LYS A 145 -4.01 -5.26 -19.89
C LYS A 145 -3.82 -4.19 -20.97
N THR A 146 -4.70 -3.20 -20.98
CA THR A 146 -4.74 -2.16 -22.00
C THR A 146 -4.75 -0.78 -21.35
N ARG A 147 -4.14 0.19 -22.02
CA ARG A 147 -4.10 1.57 -21.59
C ARG A 147 -4.42 2.52 -22.74
N ARG A 148 -5.15 3.60 -22.43
CA ARG A 148 -5.36 4.68 -23.39
C ARG A 148 -4.08 5.50 -23.52
N VAL A 149 -3.63 5.64 -24.76
CA VAL A 149 -2.56 6.55 -25.14
C VAL A 149 -3.17 7.71 -25.89
N GLU A 150 -2.72 8.91 -25.60
CA GLU A 150 -3.20 10.15 -26.21
C GLU A 150 -2.00 10.91 -26.75
N TRP A 151 -2.10 11.33 -28.00
CA TRP A 151 -1.15 12.23 -28.64
C TRP A 151 -1.87 13.46 -29.18
N ILE A 152 -1.19 14.58 -29.17
CA ILE A 152 -1.63 15.81 -29.80
C ILE A 152 -0.61 16.15 -30.87
N PHE A 153 -1.06 16.24 -32.14
CA PHE A 153 -0.22 16.60 -33.27
C PHE A 153 -0.62 17.98 -33.76
N GLY A 154 0.34 18.91 -33.83
CA GLY A 154 0.16 20.19 -34.49
C GLY A 154 0.37 20.05 -35.99
N VAL A 155 -0.61 20.42 -36.81
CA VAL A 155 -0.53 20.48 -38.28
C VAL A 155 -0.69 21.89 -38.74
N ASP A 156 -0.17 22.23 -39.94
CA ASP A 156 -0.27 23.53 -40.50
C ASP A 156 -1.74 23.85 -40.87
N TYR A 157 -2.11 25.14 -40.78
CA TYR A 157 -3.44 25.64 -41.17
C TYR A 157 -3.77 25.39 -42.64
N GLY A 158 -2.77 25.23 -43.50
CA GLY A 158 -2.95 24.95 -44.92
C GLY A 158 -3.26 23.49 -45.25
N GLU A 159 -3.18 22.58 -44.31
CA GLU A 159 -3.40 21.15 -44.59
C GLU A 159 -4.88 20.75 -44.44
N ASP A 160 -5.32 19.85 -45.35
CA ASP A 160 -6.68 19.27 -45.27
C ASP A 160 -6.80 18.29 -44.12
N TYR A 161 -7.73 18.55 -43.20
CA TYR A 161 -8.01 17.68 -42.06
C TYR A 161 -8.32 16.22 -42.43
N ASN A 162 -9.06 16.00 -43.53
CA ASN A 162 -9.39 14.65 -43.99
C ASN A 162 -8.14 13.89 -44.44
N LYS A 163 -7.18 14.57 -45.05
CA LYS A 163 -5.90 13.99 -45.42
C LYS A 163 -5.09 13.63 -44.20
N VAL A 164 -5.04 14.50 -43.19
CA VAL A 164 -4.36 14.24 -41.89
C VAL A 164 -4.99 13.04 -41.20
N GLU A 165 -6.31 13.01 -41.07
CA GLU A 165 -7.02 11.91 -40.44
C GLU A 165 -6.74 10.58 -41.16
N LYS A 166 -6.73 10.55 -42.48
CA LYS A 166 -6.45 9.34 -43.28
C LYS A 166 -5.04 8.84 -43.03
N VAL A 167 -4.02 9.70 -43.04
CA VAL A 167 -2.63 9.33 -42.78
C VAL A 167 -2.46 8.79 -41.36
N VAL A 168 -3.05 9.47 -40.38
CA VAL A 168 -3.01 9.03 -38.99
C VAL A 168 -3.65 7.62 -38.85
N ARG A 169 -4.82 7.37 -39.46
CA ARG A 169 -5.48 6.06 -39.45
C ARG A 169 -4.63 4.97 -40.10
N GLU A 170 -3.97 5.27 -41.22
CA GLU A 170 -3.07 4.31 -41.88
C GLU A 170 -1.91 3.92 -40.97
N VAL A 171 -1.27 4.89 -40.31
CA VAL A 171 -0.17 4.65 -39.34
C VAL A 171 -0.65 3.83 -38.15
N LEU A 172 -1.81 4.17 -37.56
CA LEU A 172 -2.36 3.45 -36.42
C LEU A 172 -2.72 2.01 -36.76
N THR A 173 -3.27 1.76 -37.97
CA THR A 173 -3.65 0.43 -38.43
C THR A 173 -2.43 -0.45 -38.73
N ALA A 174 -1.31 0.14 -39.10
CA ALA A 174 -0.05 -0.57 -39.34
C ALA A 174 0.62 -1.07 -38.06
N ASP A 175 0.34 -0.44 -36.90
CA ASP A 175 0.93 -0.83 -35.62
C ASP A 175 0.06 -1.89 -34.91
N LYS A 176 0.55 -3.13 -34.91
CA LYS A 176 -0.11 -4.29 -34.26
C LYS A 176 -0.31 -4.14 -32.75
N ARG A 177 0.33 -3.17 -32.11
CA ARG A 177 0.24 -2.88 -30.70
C ARG A 177 -1.00 -2.08 -30.34
N ILE A 178 -1.58 -1.39 -31.31
CA ILE A 178 -2.79 -0.60 -31.15
C ILE A 178 -4.00 -1.50 -31.38
N LEU A 179 -4.96 -1.41 -30.46
CA LEU A 179 -6.22 -2.12 -30.59
C LEU A 179 -7.17 -1.37 -31.51
N ASN A 180 -7.80 -2.11 -32.41
CA ASN A 180 -8.80 -1.55 -33.35
C ASN A 180 -10.22 -1.50 -32.75
N ASP A 181 -10.42 -2.17 -31.61
CA ASP A 181 -11.67 -2.16 -30.86
C ASP A 181 -11.38 -1.76 -29.40
N PRO A 182 -11.92 -0.64 -28.94
CA PRO A 182 -12.66 0.39 -29.67
C PRO A 182 -11.83 1.12 -30.74
N ALA A 183 -12.52 1.59 -31.78
CA ALA A 183 -11.87 2.29 -32.89
C ALA A 183 -11.06 3.52 -32.41
N PRO A 184 -9.91 3.83 -33.02
CA PRO A 184 -9.15 5.03 -32.75
C PRO A 184 -10.00 6.29 -32.86
N PHE A 185 -9.94 7.13 -31.81
CA PHE A 185 -10.62 8.41 -31.80
C PHE A 185 -9.65 9.48 -32.30
N ILE A 186 -10.03 10.19 -33.38
CA ILE A 186 -9.26 11.28 -33.98
C ILE A 186 -10.19 12.48 -34.08
N ALA A 187 -9.78 13.61 -33.55
CA ALA A 187 -10.59 14.84 -33.60
C ALA A 187 -9.73 16.08 -33.52
N LEU A 188 -10.31 17.19 -33.96
CA LEU A 188 -9.75 18.51 -33.74
C LEU A 188 -9.75 18.80 -32.25
N HIS A 189 -8.61 19.17 -31.69
CA HIS A 189 -8.44 19.45 -30.26
C HIS A 189 -8.51 20.96 -29.98
N ALA A 190 -7.71 21.75 -30.69
CA ALA A 190 -7.62 23.18 -30.52
C ALA A 190 -7.04 23.85 -31.78
N LEU A 191 -7.36 25.12 -31.95
CA LEU A 191 -6.70 26.02 -32.89
C LEU A 191 -5.70 26.86 -32.09
N ASP A 192 -4.43 26.68 -32.38
CA ASP A 192 -3.35 27.36 -31.69
C ASP A 192 -2.82 28.51 -32.59
N ALA A 193 -1.95 29.38 -32.10
CA ALA A 193 -1.47 30.57 -32.82
C ALA A 193 -0.80 30.21 -34.13
N SER A 194 -0.18 29.06 -34.30
CA SER A 194 0.57 28.63 -35.48
C SER A 194 0.24 27.23 -35.98
N SER A 195 -0.67 26.50 -35.33
CA SER A 195 -1.01 25.12 -35.68
C SER A 195 -2.45 24.76 -35.37
N VAL A 196 -2.97 23.81 -36.11
CA VAL A 196 -4.22 23.09 -35.80
C VAL A 196 -3.87 21.83 -35.06
N ASN A 197 -4.27 21.75 -33.80
CA ASN A 197 -3.96 20.60 -32.93
C ASN A 197 -5.00 19.49 -33.12
N VAL A 198 -4.54 18.31 -33.52
CA VAL A 198 -5.37 17.11 -33.68
C VAL A 198 -5.05 16.14 -32.55
N VAL A 199 -6.06 15.76 -31.78
CA VAL A 199 -5.92 14.75 -30.73
C VAL A 199 -6.21 13.36 -31.30
N VAL A 200 -5.35 12.42 -30.94
CA VAL A 200 -5.46 11.00 -31.29
C VAL A 200 -5.48 10.20 -30.01
N ARG A 201 -6.54 9.42 -29.81
CA ARG A 201 -6.70 8.53 -28.64
C ARG A 201 -6.87 7.11 -29.11
N VAL A 202 -6.04 6.22 -28.58
CA VAL A 202 -6.07 4.79 -28.90
C VAL A 202 -5.97 3.96 -27.61
N LEU A 203 -6.44 2.73 -27.64
CA LEU A 203 -6.10 1.72 -26.65
C LEU A 203 -4.90 0.91 -27.14
N SER A 204 -3.91 0.78 -26.29
CA SER A 204 -2.70 0.00 -26.56
C SER A 204 -2.47 -1.02 -25.45
N LEU A 205 -1.77 -2.11 -25.74
CA LEU A 205 -1.30 -3.06 -24.74
C LEU A 205 -0.30 -2.35 -23.82
N ILE A 206 -0.40 -2.57 -22.52
CA ILE A 206 0.35 -1.84 -21.47
C ILE A 206 1.86 -1.87 -21.65
N HIS A 207 2.41 -2.96 -22.21
CA HIS A 207 3.85 -3.11 -22.41
C HIS A 207 4.49 -2.10 -23.39
N ILE A 208 3.70 -1.22 -23.97
CA ILE A 208 4.15 -0.25 -24.98
C ILE A 208 4.21 1.17 -24.42
N SER A 209 3.47 1.41 -23.34
CA SER A 209 3.40 2.70 -22.68
C SER A 209 4.23 2.73 -21.40
N GLU A 210 5.34 2.00 -21.34
CA GLU A 210 6.38 2.37 -20.38
C GLU A 210 6.70 3.83 -20.66
N PRO A 211 6.65 4.72 -19.63
CA PRO A 211 7.09 6.08 -19.81
C PRO A 211 8.53 5.98 -20.33
N THR A 212 8.72 6.32 -21.58
CA THR A 212 10.06 6.51 -22.13
C THR A 212 10.76 7.43 -21.17
N ARG A 213 11.80 6.90 -20.53
CA ARG A 213 12.70 7.67 -19.69
C ARG A 213 13.07 8.94 -20.44
N PRO A 214 12.98 10.12 -19.80
CA PRO A 214 13.60 11.30 -20.37
C PRO A 214 15.11 11.09 -20.48
#